data_73f7724e805d7eccc103ea38230d5917
#
_entry.id   73f7724e805d7eccc103ea38230d5917
#
_cell.length_a   1.000
_cell.length_b   1.000
_cell.length_c   1.000
_cell.angle_alpha   90.00
_cell.angle_beta   90.00
_cell.angle_gamma   90.00
#
_symmetry.space_group_name_H-M   'P 1'
#
loop_
_entity.id
_entity.type
_entity.pdbx_description
1 polymer ?
#
loop_
_entity_poly.entity_id
_entity_poly.type
_entity_poly.pdbx_seq_one_letter_code
_entity_poly.pdbx_strand_id
1 'polypeptide(L)'
;NQLSYWQNYGKFHVSLMKAWWGPAATKDNNWAFDYLPKLDKPYDMLQVFEMMNAGRINGYILQGFNPLAAAPNKAKLLKGLSQLKFMVVMDPLATETSEFWRNYGESNNVDSKSIQTEVFRLPTTCFAEENGALVNSSRWLQWHWQGADPPGEARSDIEIMSALWLRIRALYQKDGGKYPDPIVNLWWPYAVPHSPTPEELAKEYSGKALTDLVDPKDPTKVVRKAGEQLNSFGELQADGSTMSEIGRAHV
;
A
#
# COMPACT_ATOMS: atom_id res chain seq x y z
N ASN A 1 27.40 -9.55 13.39
CA ASN A 1 25.94 -9.73 13.33
C ASN A 1 25.33 -8.59 12.55
N GLN A 2 25.16 -8.75 11.25
CA GLN A 2 24.44 -7.78 10.44
C GLN A 2 22.95 -8.03 10.60
N LEU A 3 22.21 -7.04 11.07
CA LEU A 3 20.76 -7.01 11.05
C LEU A 3 20.30 -6.70 9.61
N SER A 4 20.52 -7.61 8.67
CA SER A 4 19.99 -7.43 7.34
C SER A 4 18.60 -8.04 7.25
N TYR A 5 17.70 -7.38 6.52
CA TYR A 5 16.37 -7.91 6.21
C TYR A 5 16.44 -9.34 5.64
N TRP A 6 17.38 -9.60 4.75
CA TRP A 6 17.55 -10.90 4.11
C TRP A 6 17.91 -12.04 5.08
N GLN A 7 18.73 -11.74 6.10
CA GLN A 7 19.12 -12.75 7.09
C GLN A 7 17.97 -13.13 8.03
N ASN A 8 17.04 -12.21 8.25
CA ASN A 8 15.91 -12.39 9.14
C ASN A 8 14.58 -12.51 8.39
N TYR A 9 14.62 -12.65 7.08
CA TYR A 9 13.42 -12.64 6.22
C TYR A 9 12.33 -13.59 6.71
N GLY A 10 12.68 -14.82 7.08
CA GLY A 10 11.71 -15.81 7.53
C GLY A 10 10.93 -15.37 8.78
N LYS A 11 11.61 -14.69 9.71
CA LYS A 11 10.97 -14.17 10.93
C LYS A 11 10.11 -12.95 10.63
N PHE A 12 10.64 -12.00 9.89
CA PHE A 12 9.92 -10.77 9.52
C PHE A 12 8.71 -11.08 8.65
N HIS A 13 8.85 -12.05 7.74
CA HIS A 13 7.74 -12.48 6.91
C HIS A 13 6.58 -13.05 7.74
N VAL A 14 6.84 -13.96 8.66
CA VAL A 14 5.80 -14.52 9.55
C VAL A 14 5.15 -13.43 10.38
N SER A 15 5.95 -12.49 10.93
CA SER A 15 5.45 -11.36 11.70
C SER A 15 4.53 -10.46 10.87
N LEU A 16 4.93 -10.13 9.65
CA LEU A 16 4.15 -9.32 8.72
C LEU A 16 2.84 -10.00 8.34
N MET A 17 2.89 -11.28 7.99
CA MET A 17 1.70 -12.05 7.63
C MET A 17 0.70 -12.15 8.78
N LYS A 18 1.19 -12.31 10.01
CA LYS A 18 0.35 -12.28 11.21
C LYS A 18 -0.23 -10.89 11.49
N ALA A 19 0.51 -9.82 11.19
CA ALA A 19 -0.01 -8.47 11.31
C ALA A 19 -1.16 -8.23 10.30
N TRP A 20 -1.07 -8.79 9.10
CA TRP A 20 -2.08 -8.61 8.05
C TRP A 20 -3.28 -9.55 8.18
N TRP A 21 -3.07 -10.80 8.56
CA TRP A 21 -4.15 -11.80 8.59
C TRP A 21 -4.45 -12.38 9.98
N GLY A 22 -3.76 -11.90 11.02
CA GLY A 22 -4.04 -12.29 12.39
C GLY A 22 -4.18 -13.79 12.60
N PRO A 23 -5.30 -14.26 13.17
CA PRO A 23 -5.54 -15.70 13.42
C PRO A 23 -5.59 -16.55 12.16
N ALA A 24 -5.87 -15.98 10.99
CA ALA A 24 -5.88 -16.73 9.72
C ALA A 24 -4.47 -17.11 9.24
N ALA A 25 -3.41 -16.45 9.73
CA ALA A 25 -2.04 -16.82 9.44
C ALA A 25 -1.59 -17.98 10.32
N THR A 26 -1.71 -19.22 9.80
CA THR A 26 -1.41 -20.48 10.51
C THR A 26 -0.26 -21.24 9.85
N LYS A 27 0.27 -22.25 10.53
CA LYS A 27 1.28 -23.14 9.94
C LYS A 27 0.75 -23.88 8.70
N ASP A 28 -0.54 -24.21 8.67
CA ASP A 28 -1.14 -25.02 7.61
C ASP A 28 -1.21 -24.28 6.27
N ASN A 29 -1.24 -22.93 6.30
CA ASN A 29 -1.18 -22.08 5.11
C ASN A 29 0.15 -21.33 4.99
N ASN A 30 1.23 -21.92 5.51
CA ASN A 30 2.57 -21.31 5.51
C ASN A 30 2.58 -19.88 6.09
N TRP A 31 1.83 -19.66 7.19
CA TRP A 31 1.67 -18.36 7.82
C TRP A 31 1.05 -17.31 6.89
N ALA A 32 0.03 -17.71 6.12
CA ALA A 32 -0.60 -16.90 5.07
C ALA A 32 0.32 -16.56 3.87
N PHE A 33 1.50 -17.20 3.75
CA PHE A 33 2.31 -17.06 2.54
C PHE A 33 1.54 -17.49 1.29
N ASP A 34 0.66 -18.50 1.44
CA ASP A 34 -0.16 -19.01 0.35
C ASP A 34 -1.23 -18.02 -0.11
N TYR A 35 -1.51 -16.98 0.68
CA TYR A 35 -2.39 -15.88 0.31
C TYR A 35 -1.75 -14.87 -0.64
N LEU A 36 -0.43 -14.81 -0.68
CA LEU A 36 0.28 -13.86 -1.52
C LEU A 36 0.27 -14.30 -2.99
N PRO A 37 0.22 -13.34 -3.92
CA PRO A 37 0.45 -13.64 -5.34
C PRO A 37 1.82 -14.27 -5.54
N LYS A 38 1.88 -15.32 -6.35
CA LYS A 38 3.14 -15.97 -6.72
C LYS A 38 3.60 -15.45 -8.08
N LEU A 39 4.73 -14.78 -8.10
CA LEU A 39 5.39 -14.37 -9.32
C LEU A 39 6.40 -15.43 -9.74
N ASP A 40 6.48 -15.72 -11.03
CA ASP A 40 7.44 -16.66 -11.61
C ASP A 40 8.85 -16.09 -11.67
N LYS A 41 8.97 -14.75 -11.66
CA LYS A 41 10.22 -14.00 -11.66
C LYS A 41 10.00 -12.58 -11.13
N PRO A 42 11.07 -11.83 -10.79
CA PRO A 42 10.96 -10.40 -10.56
C PRO A 42 10.49 -9.67 -11.84
N TYR A 43 9.59 -8.71 -11.67
CA TYR A 43 9.13 -7.83 -12.73
C TYR A 43 9.53 -6.40 -12.40
N ASP A 44 10.32 -5.78 -13.26
CA ASP A 44 10.56 -4.35 -13.23
C ASP A 44 9.48 -3.60 -14.04
N MET A 45 9.51 -2.28 -13.95
CA MET A 45 8.54 -1.41 -14.62
C MET A 45 8.53 -1.61 -16.14
N LEU A 46 9.69 -1.80 -16.77
CA LEU A 46 9.79 -1.97 -18.21
C LEU A 46 9.21 -3.31 -18.67
N GLN A 47 9.43 -4.36 -17.87
CA GLN A 47 8.82 -5.67 -18.12
C GLN A 47 7.30 -5.63 -17.98
N VAL A 48 6.77 -4.86 -17.03
CA VAL A 48 5.32 -4.65 -16.90
C VAL A 48 4.77 -3.98 -18.16
N PHE A 49 5.44 -2.98 -18.71
CA PHE A 49 5.02 -2.33 -19.97
C PHE A 49 5.09 -3.27 -21.17
N GLU A 50 6.07 -4.17 -21.21
CA GLU A 50 6.10 -5.24 -22.23
C GLU A 50 4.88 -6.18 -22.11
N MET A 51 4.51 -6.53 -20.89
CA MET A 51 3.35 -7.37 -20.65
C MET A 51 2.05 -6.68 -21.03
N MET A 52 1.95 -5.36 -20.82
CA MET A 52 0.81 -4.56 -21.33
C MET A 52 0.74 -4.63 -22.84
N ASN A 53 1.86 -4.41 -23.54
CA ASN A 53 1.93 -4.50 -25.00
C ASN A 53 1.57 -5.88 -25.55
N ALA A 54 1.86 -6.92 -24.79
CA ALA A 54 1.50 -8.30 -25.12
C ALA A 54 0.06 -8.68 -24.75
N GLY A 55 -0.75 -7.73 -24.24
CA GLY A 55 -2.12 -7.98 -23.81
C GLY A 55 -2.26 -8.91 -22.60
N ARG A 56 -1.19 -9.06 -21.81
CA ARG A 56 -1.13 -9.94 -20.63
C ARG A 56 -1.61 -9.26 -19.33
N ILE A 57 -1.82 -7.95 -19.37
CA ILE A 57 -2.31 -7.15 -18.25
C ILE A 57 -3.68 -6.59 -18.62
N ASN A 58 -4.67 -6.83 -17.76
CA ASN A 58 -6.03 -6.36 -17.98
C ASN A 58 -6.31 -4.99 -17.37
N GLY A 59 -5.73 -4.70 -16.22
CA GLY A 59 -5.95 -3.45 -15.50
C GLY A 59 -4.66 -2.88 -14.95
N TYR A 60 -4.63 -1.57 -14.78
CA TYR A 60 -3.50 -0.86 -14.21
C TYR A 60 -3.99 0.22 -13.26
N ILE A 61 -3.45 0.23 -12.04
CA ILE A 61 -3.75 1.23 -11.03
C ILE A 61 -2.50 2.07 -10.82
N LEU A 62 -2.62 3.38 -11.03
CA LEU A 62 -1.56 4.35 -10.82
C LEU A 62 -1.90 5.24 -9.64
N GLN A 63 -0.91 5.49 -8.81
CA GLN A 63 -1.01 6.37 -7.67
C GLN A 63 0.19 7.30 -7.67
N GLY A 64 -0.05 8.61 -7.90
CA GLY A 64 0.98 9.64 -7.88
C GLY A 64 2.16 9.41 -8.84
N PHE A 65 1.93 8.75 -9.97
CA PHE A 65 2.99 8.42 -10.94
C PHE A 65 2.55 8.71 -12.37
N ASN A 66 3.41 9.37 -13.14
CA ASN A 66 3.20 9.70 -14.54
C ASN A 66 4.21 8.99 -15.46
N PRO A 67 4.00 7.72 -15.79
CA PRO A 67 4.96 6.94 -16.57
C PRO A 67 5.15 7.47 -18.01
N LEU A 68 4.17 8.12 -18.63
CA LEU A 68 4.36 8.70 -19.97
C LEU A 68 5.37 9.86 -19.99
N ALA A 69 5.54 10.56 -18.87
CA ALA A 69 6.59 11.57 -18.74
C ALA A 69 7.91 10.98 -18.22
N ALA A 70 7.85 9.97 -17.33
CA ALA A 70 9.02 9.49 -16.60
C ALA A 70 9.71 8.27 -17.23
N ALA A 71 8.97 7.41 -17.94
CA ALA A 71 9.52 6.18 -18.49
C ALA A 71 10.05 6.34 -19.92
N PRO A 72 11.06 5.55 -20.32
CA PRO A 72 11.54 5.54 -21.69
C PRO A 72 10.52 4.91 -22.64
N ASN A 73 10.64 5.25 -23.93
CA ASN A 73 9.82 4.69 -25.03
C ASN A 73 8.31 4.94 -24.88
N LYS A 74 7.96 6.21 -24.93
CA LYS A 74 6.58 6.71 -24.81
C LYS A 74 5.60 6.01 -25.78
N ALA A 75 5.99 5.82 -27.04
CA ALA A 75 5.13 5.16 -28.05
C ALA A 75 4.75 3.73 -27.65
N LYS A 76 5.69 2.98 -27.09
CA LYS A 76 5.48 1.62 -26.59
C LYS A 76 4.54 1.61 -25.39
N LEU A 77 4.71 2.56 -24.49
CA LEU A 77 3.84 2.70 -23.33
C LEU A 77 2.43 3.09 -23.73
N LEU A 78 2.25 4.04 -24.64
CA LEU A 78 0.95 4.42 -25.19
C LEU A 78 0.22 3.22 -25.79
N LYS A 79 0.94 2.41 -26.58
CA LYS A 79 0.39 1.17 -27.10
C LYS A 79 -0.04 0.22 -26.00
N GLY A 80 0.79 0.05 -24.95
CA GLY A 80 0.47 -0.79 -23.80
C GLY A 80 -0.77 -0.33 -23.05
N LEU A 81 -0.86 0.95 -22.75
CA LEU A 81 -2.04 1.53 -22.08
C LEU A 81 -3.32 1.33 -22.90
N SER A 82 -3.21 1.40 -24.22
CA SER A 82 -4.34 1.17 -25.15
C SER A 82 -4.81 -0.29 -25.23
N GLN A 83 -4.05 -1.24 -24.68
CA GLN A 83 -4.39 -2.67 -24.61
C GLN A 83 -5.12 -3.05 -23.30
N LEU A 84 -5.17 -2.16 -22.33
CA LEU A 84 -5.81 -2.41 -21.05
C LEU A 84 -7.34 -2.45 -21.21
N LYS A 85 -8.01 -3.22 -20.35
CA LYS A 85 -9.47 -3.15 -20.21
C LYS A 85 -9.87 -1.94 -19.37
N PHE A 86 -9.12 -1.65 -18.33
CA PHE A 86 -9.35 -0.48 -17.49
C PHE A 86 -8.06 0.08 -16.92
N MET A 87 -8.09 1.35 -16.57
CA MET A 87 -7.03 2.03 -15.84
C MET A 87 -7.65 2.89 -14.73
N VAL A 88 -7.09 2.83 -13.55
CA VAL A 88 -7.45 3.71 -12.43
C VAL A 88 -6.28 4.64 -12.16
N VAL A 89 -6.52 5.93 -12.14
CA VAL A 89 -5.51 6.96 -11.88
C VAL A 89 -5.91 7.74 -10.63
N MET A 90 -5.09 7.67 -9.62
CA MET A 90 -5.19 8.47 -8.40
C MET A 90 -4.08 9.53 -8.44
N ASP A 91 -4.45 10.76 -8.77
CA ASP A 91 -3.49 11.84 -8.97
C ASP A 91 -4.18 13.19 -8.64
N PRO A 92 -3.50 14.13 -7.99
CA PRO A 92 -4.04 15.45 -7.73
C PRO A 92 -4.18 16.29 -9.01
N LEU A 93 -3.44 15.95 -10.07
CA LEU A 93 -3.42 16.70 -11.33
C LEU A 93 -3.79 15.82 -12.52
N ALA A 94 -4.24 16.47 -13.60
CA ALA A 94 -4.28 15.85 -14.90
C ALA A 94 -2.86 15.73 -15.48
N THR A 95 -2.46 14.50 -15.82
CA THR A 95 -1.14 14.20 -16.37
C THR A 95 -1.25 13.59 -17.75
N GLU A 96 -0.14 13.49 -18.47
CA GLU A 96 -0.10 12.84 -19.79
C GLU A 96 -0.61 11.40 -19.71
N THR A 97 -0.29 10.69 -18.64
CA THR A 97 -0.76 9.31 -18.44
C THR A 97 -2.25 9.26 -18.13
N SER A 98 -2.74 10.18 -17.28
CA SER A 98 -4.15 10.21 -16.92
C SER A 98 -5.07 10.59 -18.08
N GLU A 99 -4.52 11.14 -19.15
CA GLU A 99 -5.22 11.58 -20.35
C GLU A 99 -4.60 11.01 -21.64
N PHE A 100 -3.97 9.84 -21.56
CA PHE A 100 -3.20 9.23 -22.64
C PHE A 100 -4.02 9.02 -23.95
N TRP A 101 -5.32 8.93 -23.86
CA TRP A 101 -6.22 8.76 -25.01
C TRP A 101 -6.40 10.04 -25.84
N ARG A 102 -5.98 11.20 -25.34
CA ARG A 102 -6.10 12.46 -26.05
C ARG A 102 -4.98 12.61 -27.07
N ASN A 103 -5.35 13.01 -28.27
CA ASN A 103 -4.37 13.33 -29.30
C ASN A 103 -3.78 14.74 -29.04
N TYR A 104 -2.49 14.81 -28.82
CA TYR A 104 -1.70 16.04 -28.63
C TYR A 104 -0.69 16.24 -29.76
N GLY A 105 -0.99 15.77 -30.99
CA GLY A 105 -0.11 15.85 -32.14
C GLY A 105 1.17 15.03 -31.99
N GLU A 106 2.33 15.62 -32.27
CA GLU A 106 3.63 14.91 -32.20
C GLU A 106 3.96 14.39 -30.79
N SER A 107 3.42 15.03 -29.76
CA SER A 107 3.64 14.61 -28.37
C SER A 107 2.88 13.33 -28.02
N ASN A 108 1.71 13.14 -28.64
CA ASN A 108 0.87 11.94 -28.48
C ASN A 108 -0.12 11.89 -29.65
N ASN A 109 0.20 11.11 -30.67
CA ASN A 109 -0.59 11.02 -31.90
C ASN A 109 -1.56 9.84 -31.93
N VAL A 110 -2.10 9.43 -30.79
CA VAL A 110 -3.03 8.31 -30.70
C VAL A 110 -4.34 8.60 -31.47
N ASP A 111 -4.93 7.57 -32.00
CA ASP A 111 -6.31 7.61 -32.47
C ASP A 111 -7.26 7.34 -31.29
N SER A 112 -7.78 8.40 -30.70
CA SER A 112 -8.67 8.34 -29.54
C SER A 112 -9.90 7.45 -29.76
N LYS A 113 -10.36 7.30 -31.00
CA LYS A 113 -11.54 6.47 -31.34
C LYS A 113 -11.24 4.97 -31.28
N SER A 114 -9.98 4.59 -31.45
CA SER A 114 -9.55 3.19 -31.43
C SER A 114 -9.29 2.66 -30.02
N ILE A 115 -9.15 3.55 -29.03
CA ILE A 115 -8.82 3.18 -27.64
C ILE A 115 -10.09 2.72 -26.93
N GLN A 116 -10.05 1.50 -26.38
CA GLN A 116 -11.16 0.87 -25.64
C GLN A 116 -10.90 0.79 -24.12
N THR A 117 -9.77 1.27 -23.65
CA THR A 117 -9.43 1.30 -22.23
C THR A 117 -10.37 2.24 -21.48
N GLU A 118 -11.11 1.70 -20.51
CA GLU A 118 -11.93 2.52 -19.61
C GLU A 118 -11.03 3.16 -18.56
N VAL A 119 -11.10 4.48 -18.39
CA VAL A 119 -10.23 5.24 -17.48
C VAL A 119 -11.04 5.87 -16.37
N PHE A 120 -10.72 5.47 -15.14
CA PHE A 120 -11.27 6.06 -13.92
C PHE A 120 -10.24 7.02 -13.34
N ARG A 121 -10.57 8.31 -13.32
CA ARG A 121 -9.75 9.34 -12.67
C ARG A 121 -10.35 9.66 -11.31
N LEU A 122 -9.59 9.39 -10.26
CA LEU A 122 -9.97 9.64 -8.88
C LEU A 122 -9.09 10.80 -8.37
N PRO A 123 -9.65 11.99 -8.13
CA PRO A 123 -8.86 13.12 -7.65
C PRO A 123 -8.37 12.82 -6.23
N THR A 124 -7.05 12.90 -6.04
CA THR A 124 -6.43 12.74 -4.72
C THR A 124 -5.96 14.07 -4.16
N THR A 125 -5.75 14.11 -2.87
CA THR A 125 -5.06 15.20 -2.19
C THR A 125 -3.57 15.20 -2.55
N CYS A 126 -2.93 16.36 -2.44
CA CYS A 126 -1.48 16.44 -2.38
C CYS A 126 -1.03 16.48 -0.91
N PHE A 127 0.29 16.36 -0.69
CA PHE A 127 0.87 16.32 0.67
C PHE A 127 0.52 17.53 1.55
N ALA A 128 0.18 18.67 0.96
CA ALA A 128 -0.22 19.88 1.68
C ALA A 128 -1.69 19.86 2.12
N GLU A 129 -2.49 18.96 1.58
CA GLU A 129 -3.95 18.85 1.76
C GLU A 129 -4.35 17.69 2.66
N GLU A 130 -3.37 17.01 3.25
CA GLU A 130 -3.60 15.87 4.16
C GLU A 130 -2.52 15.76 5.23
N ASN A 131 -2.84 15.06 6.32
CA ASN A 131 -1.84 14.57 7.24
C ASN A 131 -1.19 13.32 6.66
N GLY A 132 0.09 13.12 6.92
CA GLY A 132 0.75 11.93 6.44
C GLY A 132 2.22 11.86 6.77
N ALA A 133 2.90 10.92 6.13
CA ALA A 133 4.33 10.75 6.27
C ALA A 133 4.98 10.41 4.94
N LEU A 134 6.17 10.93 4.72
CA LEU A 134 7.04 10.59 3.60
C LEU A 134 8.26 9.83 4.10
N VAL A 135 8.59 8.74 3.42
CA VAL A 135 9.82 7.99 3.67
C VAL A 135 10.76 8.21 2.49
N ASN A 136 11.94 8.73 2.76
CA ASN A 136 12.96 8.94 1.72
C ASN A 136 13.97 7.77 1.66
N SER A 137 14.87 7.83 0.68
CA SER A 137 15.92 6.82 0.47
C SER A 137 16.90 6.69 1.64
N SER A 138 17.00 7.69 2.51
CA SER A 138 17.80 7.66 3.73
C SER A 138 17.07 7.01 4.92
N ARG A 139 15.91 6.44 4.70
CA ARG A 139 15.08 5.77 5.72
C ARG A 139 14.56 6.71 6.81
N TRP A 140 14.34 7.97 6.46
CA TRP A 140 13.69 8.93 7.33
C TRP A 140 12.19 8.88 7.11
N LEU A 141 11.42 8.70 8.19
CA LEU A 141 9.98 8.91 8.25
C LEU A 141 9.74 10.37 8.61
N GLN A 142 9.29 11.17 7.65
CA GLN A 142 9.02 12.59 7.81
C GLN A 142 7.53 12.81 7.89
N TRP A 143 7.04 13.19 9.06
CA TRP A 143 5.64 13.54 9.25
C TRP A 143 5.36 14.95 8.72
N HIS A 144 4.21 15.13 8.10
CA HIS A 144 3.69 16.44 7.69
C HIS A 144 2.25 16.60 8.15
N TRP A 145 1.87 17.84 8.35
CA TRP A 145 0.53 18.23 8.77
C TRP A 145 -0.20 18.85 7.59
N GLN A 146 -1.52 18.64 7.55
CA GLN A 146 -2.40 19.31 6.62
C GLN A 146 -2.30 20.83 6.78
N GLY A 147 -2.02 21.51 5.68
CA GLY A 147 -1.90 22.98 5.62
C GLY A 147 -3.03 23.66 4.85
N ALA A 148 -3.81 22.90 4.07
CA ALA A 148 -4.92 23.39 3.27
C ALA A 148 -6.03 22.35 3.19
N ASP A 149 -7.26 22.78 2.93
CA ASP A 149 -8.36 21.88 2.69
C ASP A 149 -8.26 21.25 1.29
N PRO A 150 -8.67 19.98 1.13
CA PRO A 150 -8.75 19.34 -0.18
C PRO A 150 -9.64 20.11 -1.15
N PRO A 151 -9.23 20.30 -2.41
CA PRO A 151 -10.04 21.00 -3.40
C PRO A 151 -11.18 20.12 -3.93
N GLY A 152 -12.38 20.67 -4.01
CA GLY A 152 -13.54 20.03 -4.65
C GLY A 152 -13.89 18.67 -4.03
N GLU A 153 -13.82 17.59 -4.82
CA GLU A 153 -14.12 16.21 -4.40
C GLU A 153 -12.86 15.38 -4.14
N ALA A 154 -11.68 16.00 -4.07
CA ALA A 154 -10.43 15.30 -3.78
C ALA A 154 -10.49 14.62 -2.40
N ARG A 155 -9.96 13.41 -2.35
CA ARG A 155 -9.87 12.60 -1.11
C ARG A 155 -8.46 12.09 -0.95
N SER A 156 -8.06 11.82 0.27
CA SER A 156 -6.76 11.21 0.52
C SER A 156 -6.66 9.82 -0.12
N ASP A 157 -5.45 9.43 -0.47
CA ASP A 157 -5.15 8.08 -0.97
C ASP A 157 -5.67 7.00 -0.01
N ILE A 158 -5.53 7.24 1.29
CA ILE A 158 -6.02 6.34 2.36
C ILE A 158 -7.54 6.15 2.25
N GLU A 159 -8.31 7.21 2.08
CA GLU A 159 -9.77 7.14 1.94
C GLU A 159 -10.18 6.41 0.66
N ILE A 160 -9.55 6.74 -0.46
CA ILE A 160 -9.83 6.10 -1.75
C ILE A 160 -9.54 4.60 -1.68
N MET A 161 -8.33 4.24 -1.22
CA MET A 161 -7.92 2.83 -1.12
C MET A 161 -8.77 2.04 -0.14
N SER A 162 -9.11 2.64 1.01
CA SER A 162 -9.97 2.01 2.01
C SER A 162 -11.38 1.76 1.48
N ALA A 163 -11.97 2.74 0.80
CA ALA A 163 -13.30 2.61 0.20
C ALA A 163 -13.32 1.52 -0.88
N LEU A 164 -12.33 1.49 -1.77
CA LEU A 164 -12.18 0.45 -2.78
C LEU A 164 -12.00 -0.93 -2.14
N TRP A 165 -11.12 -1.03 -1.17
CA TRP A 165 -10.86 -2.27 -0.45
C TRP A 165 -12.10 -2.84 0.22
N LEU A 166 -12.81 -2.04 1.00
CA LEU A 166 -14.03 -2.47 1.69
C LEU A 166 -15.12 -2.90 0.72
N ARG A 167 -15.23 -2.21 -0.43
CA ARG A 167 -16.19 -2.59 -1.47
C ARG A 167 -15.82 -3.93 -2.12
N ILE A 168 -14.56 -4.14 -2.45
CA ILE A 168 -14.06 -5.42 -2.97
C ILE A 168 -14.33 -6.53 -1.95
N ARG A 169 -13.98 -6.31 -0.68
CA ARG A 169 -14.21 -7.27 0.40
C ARG A 169 -15.69 -7.65 0.52
N ALA A 170 -16.59 -6.67 0.49
CA ALA A 170 -18.03 -6.93 0.54
C ALA A 170 -18.52 -7.76 -0.64
N LEU A 171 -18.01 -7.51 -1.84
CA LEU A 171 -18.31 -8.33 -3.02
C LEU A 171 -17.82 -9.76 -2.86
N TYR A 172 -16.58 -9.97 -2.38
CA TYR A 172 -16.06 -11.30 -2.12
C TYR A 172 -16.83 -12.04 -1.02
N GLN A 173 -17.27 -11.34 0.03
CA GLN A 173 -18.11 -11.92 1.08
C GLN A 173 -19.48 -12.36 0.56
N LYS A 174 -20.05 -11.61 -0.37
CA LYS A 174 -21.37 -11.89 -0.95
C LYS A 174 -21.32 -12.99 -2.02
N ASP A 175 -20.41 -12.84 -2.96
CA ASP A 175 -20.43 -13.59 -4.21
C ASP A 175 -19.33 -14.67 -4.28
N GLY A 176 -18.47 -14.75 -3.27
CA GLY A 176 -17.29 -15.62 -3.29
C GLY A 176 -16.23 -15.07 -4.26
N GLY A 177 -15.61 -15.94 -5.01
CA GLY A 177 -14.60 -15.59 -6.00
C GLY A 177 -13.51 -16.65 -6.05
N LYS A 178 -12.54 -16.45 -6.91
CA LYS A 178 -11.49 -17.44 -7.13
C LYS A 178 -10.56 -17.62 -5.92
N TYR A 179 -10.29 -16.53 -5.18
CA TYR A 179 -9.42 -16.52 -4.01
C TYR A 179 -10.02 -15.65 -2.90
N PRO A 180 -11.08 -16.12 -2.20
CA PRO A 180 -11.78 -15.29 -1.21
C PRO A 180 -10.95 -15.06 0.06
N ASP A 181 -10.22 -16.07 0.54
CA ASP A 181 -9.57 -16.04 1.85
C ASP A 181 -8.60 -14.88 2.05
N PRO A 182 -7.68 -14.57 1.12
CA PRO A 182 -6.79 -13.43 1.27
C PRO A 182 -7.51 -12.10 1.43
N ILE A 183 -8.65 -11.97 0.77
CA ILE A 183 -9.45 -10.73 0.74
C ILE A 183 -10.32 -10.63 1.99
N VAL A 184 -11.04 -11.69 2.32
CA VAL A 184 -12.02 -11.69 3.41
C VAL A 184 -11.34 -11.67 4.78
N ASN A 185 -10.22 -12.39 4.91
CA ASN A 185 -9.52 -12.56 6.18
C ASN A 185 -8.49 -11.48 6.49
N LEU A 186 -8.23 -10.52 5.56
CA LEU A 186 -7.32 -9.42 5.85
C LEU A 186 -7.84 -8.63 7.05
N TRP A 187 -6.99 -8.48 8.06
CA TRP A 187 -7.33 -7.74 9.26
C TRP A 187 -7.41 -6.24 8.97
N TRP A 188 -8.49 -5.61 9.44
CA TRP A 188 -8.77 -4.20 9.19
C TRP A 188 -9.25 -3.53 10.47
N PRO A 189 -8.37 -3.31 11.47
CA PRO A 189 -8.76 -2.92 12.83
C PRO A 189 -8.89 -1.41 13.05
N TYR A 190 -9.27 -0.66 12.05
CA TYR A 190 -9.35 0.80 12.15
C TYR A 190 -10.68 1.26 12.74
N ALA A 191 -10.63 2.31 13.56
CA ALA A 191 -11.81 2.86 14.24
C ALA A 191 -12.88 3.32 13.24
N VAL A 192 -12.46 3.95 12.15
CA VAL A 192 -13.32 4.31 11.02
C VAL A 192 -12.82 3.55 9.78
N PRO A 193 -13.38 2.37 9.48
CA PRO A 193 -12.82 1.47 8.47
C PRO A 193 -12.66 2.06 7.07
N HIS A 194 -13.52 3.00 6.66
CA HIS A 194 -13.46 3.64 5.34
C HIS A 194 -12.58 4.90 5.30
N SER A 195 -12.12 5.36 6.46
CA SER A 195 -11.24 6.52 6.59
C SER A 195 -10.29 6.34 7.78
N PRO A 196 -9.36 5.36 7.72
CA PRO A 196 -8.32 5.24 8.73
C PRO A 196 -7.50 6.52 8.80
N THR A 197 -7.12 6.93 10.00
CA THR A 197 -6.26 8.10 10.14
C THR A 197 -4.80 7.75 9.85
N PRO A 198 -4.00 8.69 9.33
CA PRO A 198 -2.56 8.49 9.16
C PRO A 198 -1.86 8.12 10.46
N GLU A 199 -2.33 8.62 11.60
CA GLU A 199 -1.83 8.30 12.93
C GLU A 199 -2.08 6.83 13.31
N GLU A 200 -3.25 6.27 12.96
CA GLU A 200 -3.53 4.84 13.17
C GLU A 200 -2.59 3.98 12.33
N LEU A 201 -2.37 4.35 11.06
CA LEU A 201 -1.42 3.66 10.18
C LEU A 201 0.02 3.79 10.68
N ALA A 202 0.42 4.97 11.15
CA ALA A 202 1.77 5.19 11.69
C ALA A 202 2.06 4.31 12.91
N LYS A 203 1.06 4.00 13.73
CA LYS A 203 1.21 3.08 14.86
C LYS A 203 1.58 1.66 14.45
N GLU A 204 1.22 1.22 13.25
CA GLU A 204 1.63 -0.10 12.74
C GLU A 204 3.15 -0.23 12.66
N TYR A 205 3.86 0.85 12.34
CA TYR A 205 5.32 0.90 12.33
C TYR A 205 5.93 0.81 13.73
N SER A 206 5.19 1.23 14.76
CA SER A 206 5.66 1.15 16.15
C SER A 206 5.63 -0.28 16.69
N GLY A 207 4.85 -1.17 16.07
CA GLY A 207 4.78 -2.56 16.47
C GLY A 207 3.90 -2.82 17.69
N LYS A 208 4.04 -4.01 18.27
CA LYS A 208 3.25 -4.48 19.41
C LYS A 208 4.15 -4.90 20.55
N ALA A 209 3.66 -4.79 21.79
CA ALA A 209 4.35 -5.33 22.94
C ALA A 209 4.45 -6.86 22.84
N LEU A 210 5.65 -7.42 22.93
CA LEU A 210 5.87 -8.88 22.93
C LEU A 210 5.59 -9.50 24.29
N THR A 211 5.81 -8.74 25.35
CA THR A 211 5.56 -9.09 26.75
C THR A 211 4.83 -7.93 27.42
N ASP A 212 4.32 -8.15 28.63
CA ASP A 212 3.78 -7.05 29.42
C ASP A 212 4.88 -6.00 29.68
N LEU A 213 4.62 -4.75 29.34
CA LEU A 213 5.49 -3.63 29.63
C LEU A 213 5.14 -3.06 30.99
N VAL A 214 6.14 -2.81 31.80
CA VAL A 214 5.98 -2.21 33.12
C VAL A 214 6.51 -0.78 33.15
N ASP A 215 5.97 0.02 34.07
CA ASP A 215 6.46 1.37 34.30
C ASP A 215 7.92 1.29 34.79
N PRO A 216 8.90 1.97 34.18
CA PRO A 216 10.28 1.96 34.62
C PRO A 216 10.49 2.45 36.06
N LYS A 217 9.53 3.25 36.58
CA LYS A 217 9.57 3.77 37.96
C LYS A 217 8.82 2.88 38.95
N ASP A 218 7.90 2.03 38.44
CA ASP A 218 7.10 1.12 39.26
C ASP A 218 6.92 -0.21 38.50
N PRO A 219 7.81 -1.18 38.68
CA PRO A 219 7.73 -2.47 37.99
C PRO A 219 6.48 -3.30 38.32
N THR A 220 5.70 -2.92 39.30
CA THR A 220 4.41 -3.61 39.58
C THR A 220 3.28 -3.13 38.70
N LYS A 221 3.44 -1.98 38.04
CA LYS A 221 2.44 -1.36 37.18
C LYS A 221 2.65 -1.73 35.72
N VAL A 222 1.75 -2.53 35.18
CA VAL A 222 1.71 -2.84 33.75
C VAL A 222 1.12 -1.64 33.00
N VAL A 223 1.90 -1.07 32.05
CA VAL A 223 1.49 0.06 31.20
C VAL A 223 0.99 -0.36 29.84
N ARG A 224 1.39 -1.55 29.36
CA ARG A 224 0.93 -2.21 28.13
C ARG A 224 0.88 -3.72 28.33
N LYS A 225 -0.16 -4.35 27.85
CA LYS A 225 -0.24 -5.82 27.81
C LYS A 225 0.47 -6.39 26.59
N ALA A 226 0.95 -7.60 26.72
CA ALA A 226 1.45 -8.36 25.57
C ALA A 226 0.40 -8.39 24.44
N GLY A 227 0.84 -8.09 23.22
CA GLY A 227 -0.02 -8.01 22.03
C GLY A 227 -0.66 -6.64 21.79
N GLU A 228 -0.63 -5.72 22.75
CA GLU A 228 -1.13 -4.35 22.53
C GLU A 228 -0.24 -3.57 21.58
N GLN A 229 -0.88 -2.73 20.73
CA GLN A 229 -0.20 -1.80 19.83
C GLN A 229 0.57 -0.73 20.63
N LEU A 230 1.82 -0.51 20.25
CA LEU A 230 2.65 0.58 20.80
C LEU A 230 2.28 1.90 20.12
N ASN A 231 2.32 3.00 20.85
CA ASN A 231 2.07 4.32 20.28
C ASN A 231 3.32 4.92 19.62
N SER A 232 4.50 4.52 20.09
CA SER A 232 5.78 5.02 19.56
C SER A 232 6.94 4.11 19.95
N PHE A 233 8.07 4.30 19.31
CA PHE A 233 9.33 3.66 19.72
C PHE A 233 9.80 4.05 21.14
N GLY A 234 9.33 5.19 21.65
CA GLY A 234 9.65 5.60 23.01
C GLY A 234 9.03 4.72 24.11
N GLU A 235 8.08 3.86 23.77
CA GLU A 235 7.49 2.87 24.69
C GLU A 235 8.32 1.58 24.80
N LEU A 236 9.40 1.46 24.03
CA LEU A 236 10.24 0.27 24.03
C LEU A 236 11.09 0.18 25.30
N GLN A 237 11.31 -1.04 25.78
CA GLN A 237 12.33 -1.31 26.78
C GLN A 237 13.72 -1.11 26.19
N ALA A 238 14.72 -0.81 27.03
CA ALA A 238 16.08 -0.57 26.59
C ALA A 238 16.72 -1.76 25.86
N ASP A 239 16.28 -2.99 26.14
CA ASP A 239 16.71 -4.21 25.47
C ASP A 239 15.98 -4.49 24.15
N GLY A 240 15.00 -3.64 23.77
CA GLY A 240 14.18 -3.80 22.60
C GLY A 240 13.21 -4.98 22.66
N SER A 241 12.98 -5.58 23.83
CA SER A 241 12.15 -6.77 24.01
C SER A 241 10.68 -6.57 23.69
N THR A 242 10.26 -5.34 23.53
CA THR A 242 8.87 -4.91 23.36
C THR A 242 8.51 -4.53 21.94
N MET A 243 9.45 -4.59 21.00
CA MET A 243 9.17 -4.35 19.58
C MET A 243 8.57 -5.57 18.92
N SER A 244 7.61 -5.36 18.02
CA SER A 244 7.33 -6.34 16.98
C SER A 244 8.60 -6.52 16.13
N GLU A 245 8.78 -7.67 15.53
CA GLU A 245 9.94 -7.94 14.66
C GLU A 245 10.02 -6.98 13.47
N ILE A 246 8.92 -6.38 13.04
CA ILE A 246 8.85 -5.35 12.00
C ILE A 246 9.60 -4.09 12.46
N GLY A 247 9.38 -3.63 13.70
CA GLY A 247 10.06 -2.47 14.24
C GLY A 247 11.57 -2.67 14.38
N ARG A 248 12.04 -3.88 14.69
CA ARG A 248 13.48 -4.20 14.79
C ARG A 248 14.23 -4.12 13.47
N ALA A 249 13.54 -4.17 12.34
CA ALA A 249 14.17 -4.03 11.02
C ALA A 249 14.69 -2.62 10.73
N HIS A 250 14.31 -1.63 11.53
CA HIS A 250 14.57 -0.22 11.27
C HIS A 250 15.40 0.50 12.34
N VAL A 251 15.92 -0.23 13.32
CA VAL A 251 16.81 0.30 14.37
C VAL A 251 18.24 -0.19 14.18
#